data_f8a459c4ac5fcf11bd098cd73cfbda4b
#
_entry.id   f8a459c4ac5fcf11bd098cd73cfbda4b
#
_cell.length_a   1.000
_cell.length_b   1.000
_cell.length_c   1.000
_cell.angle_alpha   90.00
_cell.angle_beta   90.00
_cell.angle_gamma   90.00
#
_symmetry.space_group_name_H-M   'P 1'
#
loop_
_entity.id
_entity.type
_entity.pdbx_description
1 polymer ?
#
loop_
_entity_poly.entity_id
_entity_poly.type
_entity_poly.pdbx_seq_one_letter_code
_entity_poly.pdbx_strand_id
1 'polypeptide(L)'
;MEVEEFHVRSTLEWIPYADGIYARTVALTKAGEPTHLFDACFYHHTGTGSLRCLVLSDRGGVYEGDVTGLDGGALQLDLKGYEGDRVVPQVVRLDFEEDGSLRERVWSLESSGRKLTLDVLHRQVEPTKD
;
A
#
# COMPACT_ATOMS: atom_id res chain seq x y z
N MET A 1 -14.72 -9.12 9.94
CA MET A 1 -13.96 -7.88 10.21
C MET A 1 -14.68 -6.72 9.57
N GLU A 2 -14.92 -5.67 10.33
CA GLU A 2 -15.52 -4.45 9.81
C GLU A 2 -14.51 -3.65 8.99
N VAL A 3 -15.01 -2.93 7.98
CA VAL A 3 -14.18 -2.01 7.20
C VAL A 3 -13.87 -0.78 8.03
N GLU A 4 -12.59 -0.50 8.22
CA GLU A 4 -12.13 0.71 8.89
C GLU A 4 -11.97 1.84 7.86
N GLU A 5 -12.32 3.05 8.24
CA GLU A 5 -12.16 4.22 7.39
C GLU A 5 -10.99 5.07 7.89
N PHE A 6 -10.01 5.30 7.00
CA PHE A 6 -8.89 6.18 7.28
C PHE A 6 -8.85 7.35 6.30
N HIS A 7 -8.49 8.51 6.81
CA HIS A 7 -8.20 9.66 5.98
C HIS A 7 -6.71 9.66 5.68
N VAL A 8 -6.35 9.85 4.42
CA VAL A 8 -4.95 9.80 4.00
C VAL A 8 -4.58 11.03 3.19
N ARG A 9 -3.32 11.42 3.31
CA ARG A 9 -2.71 12.41 2.43
C ARG A 9 -1.57 11.74 1.70
N SER A 10 -1.62 11.75 0.37
CA SER A 10 -0.61 11.09 -0.45
C SER A 10 0.03 12.08 -1.41
N THR A 11 1.34 11.96 -1.59
CA THR A 11 2.09 12.65 -2.64
C THR A 11 2.71 11.61 -3.56
N LEU A 12 2.65 11.86 -4.86
CA LEU A 12 3.18 10.98 -5.89
C LEU A 12 4.20 11.73 -6.72
N GLU A 13 5.34 11.09 -6.97
CA GLU A 13 6.40 11.67 -7.80
C GLU A 13 6.95 10.62 -8.74
N TRP A 14 7.16 11.00 -10.00
CA TRP A 14 7.94 10.18 -10.92
C TRP A 14 9.41 10.21 -10.51
N ILE A 15 10.04 9.06 -10.56
CA ILE A 15 11.50 8.98 -10.33
C ILE A 15 12.18 9.41 -11.64
N PRO A 16 12.94 10.53 -11.66
CA PRO A 16 13.40 11.11 -12.92
C PRO A 16 14.39 10.26 -13.73
N TYR A 17 15.05 9.31 -13.09
CA TYR A 17 16.11 8.50 -13.72
C TYR A 17 15.77 7.01 -13.78
N ALA A 18 14.52 6.65 -13.48
CA ALA A 18 14.09 5.25 -13.46
C ALA A 18 12.61 5.13 -13.81
N ASP A 19 12.21 3.94 -14.27
CA ASP A 19 10.81 3.64 -14.54
C ASP A 19 10.09 3.32 -13.22
N GLY A 20 9.71 4.36 -12.50
CA GLY A 20 9.09 4.17 -11.21
C GLY A 20 8.35 5.39 -10.69
N ILE A 21 7.54 5.14 -9.68
CA ILE A 21 6.78 6.15 -8.95
C ILE A 21 7.11 6.00 -7.47
N TYR A 22 7.42 7.13 -6.84
CA TYR A 22 7.55 7.22 -5.40
C TYR A 22 6.29 7.82 -4.82
N ALA A 23 5.76 7.19 -3.78
CA ALA A 23 4.55 7.64 -3.09
C ALA A 23 4.80 7.75 -1.59
N ARG A 24 4.42 8.88 -1.01
CA ARG A 24 4.38 9.03 0.44
C ARG A 24 2.94 9.15 0.88
N THR A 25 2.51 8.31 1.80
CA THR A 25 1.15 8.30 2.32
C THR A 25 1.20 8.49 3.84
N VAL A 26 0.44 9.46 4.31
CA VAL A 26 0.29 9.74 5.73
C VAL A 26 -1.15 9.43 6.12
N ALA A 27 -1.33 8.50 7.06
CA ALA A 27 -2.64 8.26 7.66
C ALA A 27 -2.90 9.31 8.73
N LEU A 28 -4.12 9.81 8.76
CA LEU A 28 -4.51 10.91 9.64
C LEU A 28 -5.60 10.46 10.61
N THR A 29 -5.58 11.02 11.82
CA THR A 29 -6.70 10.89 12.76
C THR A 29 -7.90 11.69 12.26
N LYS A 30 -9.05 11.55 12.91
CA LYS A 30 -10.24 12.37 12.65
C LYS A 30 -9.96 13.86 12.83
N ALA A 31 -9.03 14.21 13.73
CA ALA A 31 -8.61 15.61 13.96
C ALA A 31 -7.61 16.12 12.91
N GLY A 32 -7.20 15.26 11.96
CA GLY A 32 -6.26 15.63 10.91
C GLY A 32 -4.79 15.50 11.30
N GLU A 33 -4.49 14.83 12.40
CA GLU A 33 -3.12 14.65 12.86
C GLU A 33 -2.48 13.39 12.27
N PRO A 34 -1.18 13.42 11.91
CA PRO A 34 -0.51 12.23 11.38
C PRO A 34 -0.40 11.11 12.43
N THR A 35 -0.74 9.89 12.04
CA THR A 35 -0.62 8.71 12.91
C THR A 35 0.36 7.68 12.38
N HIS A 36 0.52 7.61 11.07
CA HIS A 36 1.33 6.57 10.44
C HIS A 36 1.80 7.05 9.08
N LEU A 37 3.04 6.74 8.75
CA LEU A 37 3.69 7.15 7.53
C LEU A 37 4.19 5.93 6.76
N PHE A 38 3.86 5.89 5.47
CA PHE A 38 4.36 4.89 4.55
C PHE A 38 5.07 5.55 3.39
N ASP A 39 6.23 5.06 3.03
CA ASP A 39 6.90 5.38 1.79
C ASP A 39 6.85 4.15 0.88
N ALA A 40 6.36 4.33 -0.32
CA ALA A 40 6.25 3.25 -1.30
C ALA A 40 6.97 3.63 -2.59
N CYS A 41 7.64 2.67 -3.18
CA CYS A 41 8.25 2.80 -4.49
C CYS A 41 7.69 1.70 -5.38
N PHE A 42 7.11 2.10 -6.51
CA PHE A 42 6.63 1.18 -7.54
C PHE A 42 7.58 1.31 -8.73
N TYR A 43 8.13 0.20 -9.19
CA TYR A 43 9.18 0.24 -10.21
C TYR A 43 9.13 -1.00 -11.11
N HIS A 44 9.62 -0.82 -12.33
CA HIS A 44 9.83 -1.93 -13.25
C HIS A 44 11.18 -2.56 -12.96
N HIS A 45 11.17 -3.84 -12.57
CA HIS A 45 12.38 -4.59 -12.27
C HIS A 45 12.92 -5.19 -13.57
N THR A 46 14.01 -4.65 -14.10
CA THR A 46 14.56 -5.07 -15.38
C THR A 46 15.06 -6.52 -15.38
N GLY A 47 15.53 -7.01 -14.25
CA GLY A 47 16.04 -8.38 -14.13
C GLY A 47 14.96 -9.45 -14.18
N THR A 48 13.74 -9.13 -13.71
CA THR A 48 12.59 -10.06 -13.70
C THR A 48 11.55 -9.73 -14.76
N GLY A 49 11.59 -8.52 -15.33
CA GLY A 49 10.58 -8.04 -16.26
C GLY A 49 9.23 -7.78 -15.63
N SER A 50 9.17 -7.64 -14.30
CA SER A 50 7.90 -7.49 -13.56
C SER A 50 7.80 -6.11 -12.92
N LEU A 51 6.56 -5.69 -12.66
CA LEU A 51 6.29 -4.52 -11.84
C LEU A 51 6.38 -4.93 -10.37
N ARG A 52 7.16 -4.20 -9.60
CA ARG A 52 7.39 -4.50 -8.19
C ARG A 52 7.13 -3.28 -7.32
N CYS A 53 6.96 -3.52 -6.03
CA CYS A 53 6.88 -2.45 -5.06
C CYS A 53 7.72 -2.74 -3.83
N LEU A 54 8.15 -1.66 -3.20
CA LEU A 54 8.84 -1.65 -1.90
C LEU A 54 8.10 -0.65 -1.03
N VAL A 55 7.65 -1.09 0.14
CA VAL A 55 6.95 -0.23 1.09
C VAL A 55 7.72 -0.20 2.40
N LEU A 56 8.00 1.00 2.87
CA LEU A 56 8.66 1.23 4.16
C LEU A 56 7.66 1.90 5.11
N SER A 57 7.53 1.34 6.29
CA SER A 57 6.66 1.87 7.34
C SER A 57 7.49 2.62 8.38
N ASP A 58 6.98 3.71 8.92
CA ASP A 58 7.61 4.46 10.01
C ASP A 58 7.71 3.64 11.31
N ARG A 59 7.06 2.47 11.34
CA ARG A 59 7.15 1.52 12.45
C ARG A 59 8.19 0.42 12.20
N GLY A 60 9.02 0.58 11.18
CA GLY A 60 10.15 -0.30 10.88
C GLY A 60 9.84 -1.48 9.99
N GLY A 61 8.60 -1.63 9.52
CA GLY A 61 8.25 -2.71 8.60
C GLY A 61 8.78 -2.44 7.19
N VAL A 62 9.23 -3.50 6.52
CA VAL A 62 9.65 -3.47 5.11
C VAL A 62 8.84 -4.52 4.36
N TYR A 63 8.17 -4.11 3.29
CA TYR A 63 7.32 -5.00 2.48
C TYR A 63 7.72 -4.87 1.03
N GLU A 64 8.01 -5.99 0.37
CA GLU A 64 8.43 -5.95 -1.03
C GLU A 64 7.86 -7.14 -1.81
N GLY A 65 7.63 -6.95 -3.09
CA GLY A 65 7.14 -8.01 -3.94
C GLY A 65 6.57 -7.54 -5.27
N ASP A 66 5.82 -8.42 -5.90
CA ASP A 66 5.28 -8.22 -7.23
C ASP A 66 3.93 -7.52 -7.21
N VAL A 67 3.70 -6.68 -8.22
CA VAL A 67 2.43 -5.99 -8.46
C VAL A 67 1.81 -6.57 -9.72
N THR A 68 0.56 -7.00 -9.61
CA THR A 68 -0.21 -7.54 -10.73
C THR A 68 -1.48 -6.73 -10.93
N GLY A 69 -1.75 -6.32 -12.17
CA GLY A 69 -3.01 -5.70 -12.52
C GLY A 69 -4.10 -6.74 -12.64
N LEU A 70 -5.27 -6.46 -12.08
CA LEU A 70 -6.45 -7.30 -12.15
C LEU A 70 -7.51 -6.65 -13.06
N ASP A 71 -8.51 -7.45 -13.46
CA ASP A 71 -9.64 -6.93 -14.22
C ASP A 71 -10.35 -5.83 -13.42
N GLY A 72 -10.83 -4.80 -14.13
CA GLY A 72 -11.49 -3.66 -13.49
C GLY A 72 -10.55 -2.62 -12.89
N GLY A 73 -9.24 -2.74 -13.12
CA GLY A 73 -8.26 -1.76 -12.66
C GLY A 73 -7.76 -1.97 -11.24
N ALA A 74 -8.20 -3.01 -10.55
CA ALA A 74 -7.69 -3.35 -9.22
C ALA A 74 -6.23 -3.84 -9.33
N LEU A 75 -5.49 -3.74 -8.23
CA LEU A 75 -4.11 -4.23 -8.14
C LEU A 75 -4.01 -5.29 -7.06
N GLN A 76 -3.16 -6.29 -7.31
CA GLN A 76 -2.77 -7.26 -6.31
C GLN A 76 -1.27 -7.14 -6.06
N LEU A 77 -0.91 -7.06 -4.79
CA LEU A 77 0.48 -7.04 -4.35
C LEU A 77 0.76 -8.34 -3.61
N ASP A 78 1.73 -9.11 -4.11
CA ASP A 78 2.20 -10.31 -3.43
C ASP A 78 3.48 -9.95 -2.71
N LEU A 79 3.37 -9.70 -1.40
CA LEU A 79 4.45 -9.11 -0.62
C LEU A 79 5.04 -10.08 0.37
N LYS A 80 6.33 -9.91 0.61
CA LYS A 80 7.03 -10.50 1.73
C LYS A 80 7.34 -9.37 2.71
N GLY A 81 6.72 -9.44 3.88
CA GLY A 81 6.90 -8.44 4.92
C GLY A 81 7.98 -8.86 5.90
N TYR A 82 8.78 -7.89 6.31
CA TYR A 82 9.82 -8.06 7.31
C TYR A 82 9.52 -7.09 8.46
N GLU A 83 9.16 -7.66 9.60
CA GLU A 83 8.80 -6.91 10.80
C GLU A 83 9.73 -7.35 11.94
N GLY A 84 10.86 -6.65 12.05
CA GLY A 84 11.93 -7.09 12.92
C GLY A 84 12.55 -8.40 12.41
N ASP A 85 12.55 -9.43 13.24
CA ASP A 85 13.03 -10.77 12.88
C ASP A 85 11.95 -11.71 12.34
N ARG A 86 10.71 -11.18 12.19
CA ARG A 86 9.58 -11.95 11.63
C ARG A 86 9.48 -11.73 10.14
N VAL A 87 9.19 -12.82 9.42
CA VAL A 87 8.85 -12.77 7.99
C VAL A 87 7.38 -13.10 7.85
N VAL A 88 6.63 -12.19 7.23
CA VAL A 88 5.18 -12.30 7.10
C VAL A 88 4.80 -12.21 5.62
N PRO A 89 4.51 -13.33 4.96
CA PRO A 89 3.99 -13.27 3.58
C PRO A 89 2.57 -12.71 3.59
N GLN A 90 2.30 -11.82 2.67
CA GLN A 90 1.01 -11.11 2.58
C GLN A 90 0.53 -11.02 1.14
N VAL A 91 -0.79 -10.97 0.98
CA VAL A 91 -1.44 -10.56 -0.26
C VAL A 91 -2.23 -9.31 0.04
N VAL A 92 -2.03 -8.28 -0.77
CA VAL A 92 -2.76 -7.01 -0.66
C VAL A 92 -3.58 -6.83 -1.93
N ARG A 93 -4.85 -6.47 -1.77
CA ARG A 93 -5.69 -6.07 -2.88
C ARG A 93 -6.08 -4.61 -2.73
N LEU A 94 -5.86 -3.84 -3.79
CA LEU A 94 -6.21 -2.44 -3.87
C LEU A 94 -7.32 -2.27 -4.90
N ASP A 95 -8.48 -1.82 -4.44
CA ASP A 95 -9.63 -1.51 -5.30
C ASP A 95 -9.85 0.01 -5.30
N PHE A 96 -9.82 0.61 -6.50
CA PHE A 96 -10.06 2.04 -6.68
C PHE A 96 -11.55 2.24 -6.88
N GLU A 97 -12.18 2.94 -5.92
CA GLU A 97 -13.63 3.17 -5.93
C GLU A 97 -13.99 4.36 -6.83
N GLU A 98 -15.25 4.41 -7.27
CA GLU A 98 -15.74 5.46 -8.16
C GLU A 98 -15.65 6.86 -7.57
N ASP A 99 -15.77 6.98 -6.24
CA ASP A 99 -15.68 8.27 -5.54
C ASP A 99 -14.26 8.74 -5.29
N GLY A 100 -13.25 8.01 -5.81
CA GLY A 100 -11.84 8.34 -5.62
C GLY A 100 -11.23 7.75 -4.36
N SER A 101 -12.00 7.05 -3.54
CA SER A 101 -11.44 6.35 -2.39
C SER A 101 -10.74 5.07 -2.81
N LEU A 102 -9.91 4.53 -1.92
CA LEU A 102 -9.15 3.31 -2.16
C LEU A 102 -9.47 2.32 -1.05
N ARG A 103 -9.96 1.15 -1.45
CA ARG A 103 -10.16 0.05 -0.51
C ARG A 103 -8.94 -0.85 -0.52
N GLU A 104 -8.35 -1.03 0.64
CA GLU A 104 -7.20 -1.90 0.84
C GLU A 104 -7.60 -3.08 1.73
N ARG A 105 -7.35 -4.29 1.23
CA ARG A 105 -7.53 -5.51 2.00
C ARG A 105 -6.22 -6.27 2.04
N VAL A 106 -5.84 -6.69 3.23
CA VAL A 106 -4.58 -7.41 3.47
C VAL A 106 -4.88 -8.77 4.08
N TRP A 107 -4.33 -9.81 3.48
CA TRP A 107 -4.38 -11.17 4.01
C TRP A 107 -2.97 -11.61 4.40
N SER A 108 -2.84 -12.17 5.59
CA SER A 108 -1.65 -12.93 5.95
C SER A 108 -1.77 -14.33 5.36
N LEU A 109 -0.66 -14.88 4.87
CA LEU A 109 -0.61 -16.25 4.42
C LEU A 109 -0.11 -17.14 5.55
N GLU A 110 -0.96 -18.03 6.00
CA GLU A 110 -0.66 -18.97 7.08
C GLU A 110 -0.71 -20.41 6.55
N SER A 111 -0.19 -21.36 7.30
CA SER A 111 -0.23 -22.76 6.91
C SER A 111 -1.66 -23.31 6.71
N SER A 112 -2.63 -22.72 7.39
CA SER A 112 -4.06 -23.06 7.25
C SER A 112 -4.77 -22.31 6.13
N GLY A 113 -4.10 -21.38 5.41
CA GLY A 113 -4.65 -20.58 4.34
C GLY A 113 -4.53 -19.10 4.58
N ARG A 114 -5.36 -18.30 3.90
CA ARG A 114 -5.37 -16.85 4.05
C ARG A 114 -6.17 -16.42 5.27
N LYS A 115 -5.68 -15.41 5.96
CA LYS A 115 -6.41 -14.74 7.04
C LYS A 115 -6.48 -13.26 6.75
N LEU A 116 -7.70 -12.72 6.63
CA LEU A 116 -7.90 -11.29 6.44
C LEU A 116 -7.49 -10.55 7.73
N THR A 117 -6.48 -9.69 7.62
CA THR A 117 -5.93 -8.96 8.77
C THR A 117 -6.25 -7.48 8.74
N LEU A 118 -6.60 -6.94 7.57
CA LEU A 118 -6.90 -5.52 7.41
C LEU A 118 -7.93 -5.35 6.30
N ASP A 119 -8.94 -4.52 6.54
CA ASP A 119 -9.88 -4.07 5.53
C ASP A 119 -10.15 -2.60 5.80
N VAL A 120 -9.60 -1.73 4.95
CA VAL A 120 -9.54 -0.29 5.18
C VAL A 120 -10.04 0.45 3.96
N LEU A 121 -10.82 1.49 4.19
CA LEU A 121 -11.19 2.45 3.15
C LEU A 121 -10.37 3.72 3.37
N HIS A 122 -9.52 4.03 2.40
CA HIS A 122 -8.69 5.25 2.40
C HIS A 122 -9.41 6.34 1.64
N ARG A 123 -9.71 7.45 2.30
CA ARG A 123 -10.26 8.63 1.65
C ARG A 123 -9.16 9.65 1.47
N GLN A 124 -9.02 10.12 0.23
CA GLN A 124 -8.04 11.15 -0.11
C GLN A 124 -8.49 12.47 0.52
N VAL A 125 -7.60 13.07 1.28
CA VAL A 125 -7.79 14.42 1.82
C VAL A 125 -7.21 15.40 0.81
N GLU A 126 -7.98 16.43 0.45
CA GLU A 126 -7.49 17.46 -0.46
C GLU A 126 -6.28 18.19 0.13
N PRO A 127 -5.27 18.52 -0.71
CA PRO A 127 -4.13 19.29 -0.22
C PRO A 127 -4.60 20.64 0.35
N THR A 128 -4.05 20.99 1.52
CA THR A 128 -4.28 22.32 2.07
C THR A 128 -3.66 23.36 1.14
N LYS A 129 -4.46 24.32 0.74
CA LYS A 129 -3.93 25.47 -0.01
C LYS A 129 -3.26 26.42 1.00
N ASP A 130 -1.99 26.60 0.83
CA ASP A 130 -1.24 27.58 1.60
C ASP A 130 -1.48 29.00 1.06
#